data_c2155815af59b5d9642b6843fa681572
#
_entry.id   c2155815af59b5d9642b6843fa681572
#
_cell.length_a   1.000
_cell.length_b   1.000
_cell.length_c   1.000
_cell.angle_alpha   90.00
_cell.angle_beta   90.00
_cell.angle_gamma   90.00
#
_symmetry.space_group_name_H-M   'P 1'
#
loop_
_entity.id
_entity.type
_entity.pdbx_description
1 polymer ?
#
loop_
_entity_poly.entity_id
_entity_poly.type
_entity_poly.pdbx_seq_one_letter_code
_entity_poly.pdbx_strand_id
1 'polypeptide(L)'
;KSGFKICRFRLLYCGQNDGRKTPEEIELNYSRKNKERKEGFVVRIVRDTKISRDIKKIYKGQCQVCGITIKTKSGNYSEGAHIRPLGRPHDGDDATDNILSLCPNHHVMLDKGAISISNDFELLGEEVGSLTLHEKHKINLSNLEYHRKIHGYD
;
A
#
# COMPACT_ATOMS: atom_id res chain seq x y z
N LYS A 1 -15.97 -22.51 16.93
CA LYS A 1 -14.48 -22.43 16.90
C LYS A 1 -14.13 -21.58 15.69
N SER A 2 -13.86 -20.30 15.92
CA SER A 2 -13.44 -19.35 14.89
C SER A 2 -11.94 -19.53 14.63
N GLY A 3 -11.60 -20.14 13.49
CA GLY A 3 -10.22 -20.27 13.06
C GLY A 3 -9.65 -18.93 12.61
N PHE A 4 -8.64 -18.43 13.30
CA PHE A 4 -7.85 -17.32 12.80
C PHE A 4 -7.00 -17.80 11.62
N LYS A 5 -7.22 -17.20 10.42
CA LYS A 5 -6.28 -17.36 9.31
C LYS A 5 -5.06 -16.48 9.60
N ILE A 6 -3.96 -17.10 9.95
CA ILE A 6 -2.66 -16.43 10.04
C ILE A 6 -2.09 -16.41 8.63
N CYS A 7 -2.04 -15.24 8.01
CA CYS A 7 -1.28 -15.05 6.77
C CYS A 7 0.22 -15.10 7.11
N ARG A 8 0.88 -16.21 6.77
CA ARG A 8 2.34 -16.30 6.83
C ARG A 8 2.90 -15.80 5.52
N PHE A 9 3.48 -14.60 5.53
CA PHE A 9 4.28 -14.12 4.41
C PHE A 9 5.64 -14.80 4.45
N ARG A 10 5.96 -15.55 3.40
CA ARG A 10 7.31 -16.04 3.16
C ARG A 10 7.96 -15.05 2.19
N LEU A 11 8.76 -14.13 2.71
CA LEU A 11 9.62 -13.32 1.87
C LEU A 11 10.64 -14.24 1.22
N LEU A 12 10.43 -14.58 -0.07
CA LEU A 12 11.45 -15.23 -0.87
C LEU A 12 12.43 -14.14 -1.29
N TYR A 13 13.61 -14.18 -0.69
CA TYR A 13 14.74 -13.36 -1.10
C TYR A 13 15.16 -13.80 -2.50
N CYS A 14 14.81 -13.02 -3.53
CA CYS A 14 15.31 -13.21 -4.88
C CYS A 14 16.70 -12.58 -4.92
N GLY A 15 17.72 -13.41 -4.65
CA GLY A 15 19.09 -12.96 -4.46
C GLY A 15 19.74 -12.44 -5.72
N GLN A 16 19.80 -11.14 -5.87
CA GLN A 16 20.98 -10.49 -6.41
C GLN A 16 21.85 -10.11 -5.23
N ASN A 17 23.13 -10.49 -5.27
CA ASN A 17 24.09 -10.19 -4.22
C ASN A 17 24.39 -8.68 -4.23
N ASP A 18 23.54 -7.90 -3.56
CA ASP A 18 23.63 -6.43 -3.48
C ASP A 18 24.55 -5.95 -2.37
N GLY A 19 25.39 -6.84 -1.83
CA GLY A 19 26.31 -6.54 -0.74
C GLY A 19 25.64 -6.41 0.63
N ARG A 20 24.35 -6.77 0.76
CA ARG A 20 23.68 -6.82 2.06
C ARG A 20 24.11 -8.07 2.83
N LYS A 21 24.44 -7.89 4.09
CA LYS A 21 24.82 -8.99 5.00
C LYS A 21 23.62 -9.91 5.25
N THR A 22 23.86 -11.22 5.30
CA THR A 22 22.84 -12.18 5.77
C THR A 22 22.49 -11.91 7.25
N PRO A 23 21.33 -12.38 7.76
CA PRO A 23 20.99 -12.22 9.17
C PRO A 23 22.07 -12.73 10.13
N GLU A 24 22.80 -13.80 9.77
CA GLU A 24 23.89 -14.38 10.56
C GLU A 24 25.16 -13.50 10.53
N GLU A 25 25.32 -12.64 9.53
CA GLU A 25 26.47 -11.72 9.39
C GLU A 25 26.21 -10.35 10.01
N ILE A 26 24.97 -10.13 10.52
CA ILE A 26 24.60 -8.86 11.17
C ILE A 26 24.95 -8.92 12.64
N GLU A 27 26.07 -8.31 13.04
CA GLU A 27 26.34 -8.02 14.45
C GLU A 27 25.47 -6.84 14.91
N LEU A 28 24.59 -7.10 15.88
CA LEU A 28 23.74 -6.08 16.50
C LEU A 28 24.56 -5.29 17.53
N ASN A 29 25.28 -4.27 17.08
CA ASN A 29 26.02 -3.35 17.96
C ASN A 29 25.08 -2.25 18.46
N TYR A 30 24.59 -2.37 19.69
CA TYR A 30 23.80 -1.35 20.37
C TYR A 30 24.70 -0.22 20.90
N SER A 31 25.16 0.69 20.06
CA SER A 31 25.72 1.93 20.52
C SER A 31 24.65 3.03 20.59
N ARG A 32 24.40 3.56 21.79
CA ARG A 32 23.56 4.75 21.95
C ARG A 32 24.34 5.95 21.44
N LYS A 33 24.30 6.21 20.14
CA LYS A 33 24.81 7.49 19.62
C LYS A 33 23.73 8.55 19.84
N ASN A 34 24.14 9.68 20.41
CA ASN A 34 23.30 10.88 20.47
C ASN A 34 22.90 11.24 19.04
N LYS A 35 21.58 11.27 18.79
CA LYS A 35 21.05 11.65 17.48
C LYS A 35 21.17 13.17 17.36
N GLU A 36 22.03 13.64 16.47
CA GLU A 36 22.01 15.03 16.04
C GLU A 36 20.72 15.32 15.30
N ARG A 37 20.00 16.34 15.74
CA ARG A 37 18.84 16.86 15.02
C ARG A 37 19.33 17.82 13.96
N LYS A 38 19.10 17.51 12.69
CA LYS A 38 19.35 18.43 11.57
C LYS A 38 18.03 19.03 11.16
N GLU A 39 17.97 20.34 11.12
CA GLU A 39 16.85 21.05 10.51
C GLU A 39 16.99 20.98 8.99
N GLY A 40 15.90 20.69 8.30
CA GLY A 40 15.85 20.62 6.83
C GLY A 40 14.47 21.04 6.33
N PHE A 41 14.44 21.72 5.19
CA PHE A 41 13.18 22.03 4.51
C PHE A 41 12.68 20.79 3.77
N VAL A 42 11.46 20.35 4.09
CA VAL A 42 10.79 19.24 3.41
C VAL A 42 9.62 19.81 2.62
N VAL A 43 9.68 19.70 1.30
CA VAL A 43 8.53 19.99 0.44
C VAL A 43 7.58 18.81 0.53
N ARG A 44 6.43 18.99 1.16
CA ARG A 44 5.37 18.00 1.27
C ARG A 44 4.24 18.33 0.32
N ILE A 45 3.79 17.34 -0.44
CA ILE A 45 2.51 17.44 -1.16
C ILE A 45 1.40 17.50 -0.12
N VAL A 46 0.60 18.56 -0.14
CA VAL A 46 -0.60 18.67 0.71
C VAL A 46 -1.65 17.75 0.10
N ARG A 47 -1.91 16.62 0.75
CA ARG A 47 -2.93 15.64 0.35
C ARG A 47 -4.29 16.10 0.84
N ASP A 48 -5.33 15.94 0.03
CA ASP A 48 -6.71 16.15 0.50
C ASP A 48 -7.12 14.99 1.42
N THR A 49 -6.92 15.21 2.71
CA THR A 49 -7.30 14.25 3.75
C THR A 49 -8.81 13.95 3.76
N LYS A 50 -9.64 14.80 3.13
CA LYS A 50 -11.09 14.59 2.99
C LYS A 50 -11.38 13.44 2.03
N ILE A 51 -10.75 13.43 0.84
CA ILE A 51 -10.91 12.37 -0.17
C ILE A 51 -10.59 11.00 0.45
N SER A 52 -9.41 10.88 1.07
CA SER A 52 -9.01 9.65 1.76
C SER A 52 -10.00 9.23 2.86
N ARG A 53 -10.52 10.19 3.64
CA ARG A 53 -11.51 9.90 4.68
C ARG A 53 -12.84 9.42 4.10
N ASP A 54 -13.28 10.01 3.01
CA ASP A 54 -14.56 9.65 2.40
C ASP A 54 -14.50 8.24 1.79
N ILE A 55 -13.42 7.88 1.11
CA ILE A 55 -13.18 6.51 0.63
C ILE A 55 -13.17 5.52 1.80
N LYS A 56 -12.41 5.78 2.86
CA LYS A 56 -12.37 4.91 4.04
C LYS A 56 -13.74 4.76 4.71
N LYS A 57 -14.60 5.78 4.68
CA LYS A 57 -15.98 5.70 5.18
C LYS A 57 -16.84 4.79 4.31
N ILE A 58 -16.75 4.90 2.98
CA ILE A 58 -17.50 4.04 2.04
C ILE A 58 -17.21 2.57 2.35
N TYR A 59 -15.96 2.21 2.57
CA TYR A 59 -15.54 0.85 2.90
C TYR A 59 -15.57 0.52 4.40
N LYS A 60 -16.05 1.44 5.26
CA LYS A 60 -16.14 1.26 6.72
C LYS A 60 -14.79 0.87 7.36
N GLY A 61 -13.68 1.33 6.79
CA GLY A 61 -12.33 0.99 7.22
C GLY A 61 -11.89 -0.44 6.86
N GLN A 62 -12.59 -1.10 5.93
CA GLN A 62 -12.23 -2.41 5.43
C GLN A 62 -11.23 -2.31 4.29
N CYS A 63 -10.29 -3.26 4.22
CA CYS A 63 -9.36 -3.40 3.11
C CYS A 63 -10.07 -3.96 1.87
N GLN A 64 -9.94 -3.30 0.72
CA GLN A 64 -10.56 -3.73 -0.53
C GLN A 64 -9.93 -5.01 -1.12
N VAL A 65 -8.71 -5.36 -0.73
CA VAL A 65 -8.02 -6.57 -1.18
C VAL A 65 -8.40 -7.78 -0.32
N CYS A 66 -8.15 -7.74 0.99
CA CYS A 66 -8.34 -8.92 1.85
C CYS A 66 -9.58 -8.87 2.74
N GLY A 67 -10.37 -7.80 2.69
CA GLY A 67 -11.57 -7.65 3.50
C GLY A 67 -11.31 -7.43 5.00
N ILE A 68 -10.06 -7.37 5.45
CA ILE A 68 -9.73 -7.23 6.88
C ILE A 68 -10.09 -5.83 7.38
N THR A 69 -10.57 -5.76 8.61
CA THR A 69 -10.78 -4.50 9.33
C THR A 69 -9.90 -4.48 10.57
N ILE A 70 -9.02 -3.50 10.67
CA ILE A 70 -8.18 -3.29 11.86
C ILE A 70 -8.94 -2.45 12.86
N LYS A 71 -9.28 -3.04 14.01
CA LYS A 71 -9.98 -2.35 15.08
C LYS A 71 -9.00 -1.59 15.97
N THR A 72 -9.26 -0.31 16.20
CA THR A 72 -8.51 0.56 17.10
C THR A 72 -9.43 1.21 18.13
N LYS A 73 -8.86 1.85 19.13
CA LYS A 73 -9.65 2.63 20.11
C LYS A 73 -10.45 3.77 19.46
N SER A 74 -9.99 4.27 18.33
CA SER A 74 -10.62 5.37 17.58
C SER A 74 -11.59 4.87 16.49
N GLY A 75 -11.83 3.56 16.39
CA GLY A 75 -12.67 2.93 15.37
C GLY A 75 -11.89 2.06 14.41
N ASN A 76 -12.50 1.76 13.27
CA ASN A 76 -11.87 0.95 12.24
C ASN A 76 -10.78 1.74 11.51
N TYR A 77 -9.64 1.10 11.29
CA TYR A 77 -8.48 1.70 10.63
C TYR A 77 -8.21 1.06 9.27
N SER A 78 -8.00 1.91 8.28
CA SER A 78 -7.45 1.59 6.97
C SER A 78 -6.66 2.80 6.46
N GLU A 79 -5.89 2.61 5.43
CA GLU A 79 -5.10 3.65 4.77
C GLU A 79 -5.67 3.97 3.40
N GLY A 80 -5.59 5.24 3.00
CA GLY A 80 -5.90 5.65 1.63
C GLY A 80 -4.64 5.51 0.79
N ALA A 81 -4.61 4.53 -0.09
CA ALA A 81 -3.50 4.23 -0.98
C ALA A 81 -3.79 4.77 -2.39
N HIS A 82 -2.90 5.61 -2.93
CA HIS A 82 -3.03 6.06 -4.31
C HIS A 82 -2.56 4.97 -5.27
N ILE A 83 -3.35 4.68 -6.30
CA ILE A 83 -3.01 3.74 -7.35
C ILE A 83 -1.87 4.31 -8.19
N ARG A 84 -2.03 5.54 -8.68
CA ARG A 84 -0.97 6.31 -9.31
C ARG A 84 -0.43 7.33 -8.31
N PRO A 85 0.86 7.25 -7.94
CA PRO A 85 1.44 8.14 -6.94
C PRO A 85 1.34 9.62 -7.32
N LEU A 86 1.10 10.49 -6.33
CA LEU A 86 0.95 11.94 -6.55
C LEU A 86 2.26 12.65 -6.91
N GLY A 87 3.38 12.11 -6.41
CA GLY A 87 4.69 12.75 -6.56
C GLY A 87 5.30 12.53 -7.93
N ARG A 88 6.23 13.42 -8.30
CA ARG A 88 7.04 13.24 -9.52
C ARG A 88 7.89 11.97 -9.43
N PRO A 89 8.05 11.26 -10.53
CA PRO A 89 7.62 11.57 -11.92
C PRO A 89 6.20 11.09 -12.26
N HIS A 90 5.42 10.62 -11.31
CA HIS A 90 4.15 9.93 -11.56
C HIS A 90 2.99 10.90 -11.81
N ASP A 91 2.95 12.01 -11.08
CA ASP A 91 1.95 13.09 -11.20
C ASP A 91 0.50 12.56 -11.26
N GLY A 92 0.13 11.68 -10.32
CA GLY A 92 -1.24 11.20 -10.16
C GLY A 92 -2.13 12.25 -9.51
N ASP A 93 -3.43 12.19 -9.78
CA ASP A 93 -4.40 13.11 -9.19
C ASP A 93 -4.78 12.69 -7.76
N ASP A 94 -4.96 13.68 -6.87
CA ASP A 94 -5.54 13.46 -5.54
C ASP A 94 -7.07 13.45 -5.67
N ALA A 95 -7.61 12.36 -6.23
CA ALA A 95 -9.00 12.18 -6.57
C ALA A 95 -9.54 10.83 -6.08
N THR A 96 -10.86 10.75 -5.86
CA THR A 96 -11.50 9.54 -5.33
C THR A 96 -11.29 8.31 -6.21
N ASP A 97 -11.17 8.49 -7.52
CA ASP A 97 -10.96 7.43 -8.50
C ASP A 97 -9.50 6.95 -8.62
N ASN A 98 -8.60 7.58 -7.86
CA ASN A 98 -7.19 7.22 -7.73
C ASN A 98 -6.81 6.71 -6.33
N ILE A 99 -7.75 6.49 -5.42
CA ILE A 99 -7.49 6.06 -4.05
C ILE A 99 -8.21 4.76 -3.71
N LEU A 100 -7.53 3.85 -3.03
CA LEU A 100 -8.07 2.62 -2.45
C LEU A 100 -8.06 2.69 -0.91
N SER A 101 -9.02 2.01 -0.27
CA SER A 101 -9.00 1.74 1.17
C SER A 101 -8.29 0.41 1.42
N LEU A 102 -7.08 0.44 1.95
CA LEU A 102 -6.25 -0.74 2.16
C LEU A 102 -5.80 -0.88 3.62
N CYS A 103 -5.49 -2.10 4.05
CA CYS A 103 -4.70 -2.30 5.26
C CYS A 103 -3.23 -1.94 5.00
N PRO A 104 -2.42 -1.68 6.04
CA PRO A 104 -1.01 -1.27 5.86
C PRO A 104 -0.20 -2.25 5.00
N ASN A 105 -0.44 -3.57 5.13
CA ASN A 105 0.28 -4.57 4.35
C ASN A 105 -0.01 -4.42 2.84
N HIS A 106 -1.29 -4.38 2.47
CA HIS A 106 -1.67 -4.25 1.06
C HIS A 106 -1.35 -2.86 0.49
N HIS A 107 -1.31 -1.82 1.32
CA HIS A 107 -0.82 -0.51 0.90
C HIS A 107 0.67 -0.60 0.51
N VAL A 108 1.51 -1.19 1.36
CA VAL A 108 2.93 -1.38 1.03
C VAL A 108 3.11 -2.30 -0.18
N MET A 109 2.32 -3.37 -0.30
CA MET A 109 2.40 -4.29 -1.44
C MET A 109 2.05 -3.57 -2.76
N LEU A 110 1.03 -2.71 -2.75
CA LEU A 110 0.67 -1.88 -3.90
C LEU A 110 1.80 -0.89 -4.23
N ASP A 111 2.25 -0.11 -3.26
CA ASP A 111 3.31 0.91 -3.44
C ASP A 111 4.63 0.32 -3.95
N LYS A 112 4.91 -0.94 -3.64
CA LYS A 112 6.15 -1.65 -4.03
C LYS A 112 5.96 -2.56 -5.25
N GLY A 113 4.77 -2.60 -5.83
CA GLY A 113 4.46 -3.42 -6.98
C GLY A 113 4.49 -4.93 -6.71
N ALA A 114 4.34 -5.37 -5.46
CA ALA A 114 4.14 -6.78 -5.15
C ALA A 114 2.75 -7.25 -5.59
N ILE A 115 1.81 -6.34 -5.67
CA ILE A 115 0.48 -6.54 -6.28
C ILE A 115 0.17 -5.43 -7.26
N SER A 116 -0.65 -5.73 -8.25
CA SER A 116 -1.30 -4.77 -9.14
C SER A 116 -2.75 -5.19 -9.39
N ILE A 117 -3.46 -4.45 -10.24
CA ILE A 117 -4.89 -4.66 -10.48
C ILE A 117 -5.15 -4.59 -11.98
N SER A 118 -5.88 -5.57 -12.52
CA SER A 118 -6.31 -5.60 -13.92
C SER A 118 -7.44 -4.60 -14.19
N ASN A 119 -7.79 -4.41 -15.47
CA ASN A 119 -8.96 -3.59 -15.85
C ASN A 119 -10.29 -4.22 -15.42
N ASP A 120 -10.30 -5.53 -15.18
CA ASP A 120 -11.46 -6.28 -14.67
C ASP A 120 -11.44 -6.37 -13.13
N PHE A 121 -10.57 -5.59 -12.50
CA PHE A 121 -10.38 -5.51 -11.04
C PHE A 121 -9.90 -6.81 -10.39
N GLU A 122 -9.25 -7.69 -11.15
CA GLU A 122 -8.55 -8.85 -10.60
C GLU A 122 -7.20 -8.46 -10.04
N LEU A 123 -6.80 -9.10 -8.96
CA LEU A 123 -5.50 -8.91 -8.33
C LEU A 123 -4.43 -9.65 -9.14
N LEU A 124 -3.29 -9.00 -9.32
CA LEU A 124 -2.13 -9.51 -10.03
C LEU A 124 -0.93 -9.53 -9.09
N GLY A 125 -0.07 -10.54 -9.20
CA GLY A 125 1.15 -10.69 -8.41
C GLY A 125 1.00 -11.63 -7.23
N GLU A 126 1.40 -11.20 -6.03
CA GLU A 126 1.47 -12.05 -4.82
C GLU A 126 0.10 -12.32 -4.17
N GLU A 127 -0.96 -11.69 -4.62
CA GLU A 127 -2.34 -11.92 -4.16
C GLU A 127 -3.20 -12.41 -5.32
N VAL A 128 -4.23 -13.19 -4.98
CA VAL A 128 -5.22 -13.73 -5.92
C VAL A 128 -6.63 -13.30 -5.53
N GLY A 129 -7.50 -13.17 -6.52
CA GLY A 129 -8.89 -12.78 -6.34
C GLY A 129 -9.20 -11.46 -6.98
N SER A 130 -10.24 -10.79 -6.52
CA SER A 130 -10.72 -9.54 -7.09
C SER A 130 -10.78 -8.43 -6.05
N LEU A 131 -10.54 -7.21 -6.50
CA LEU A 131 -10.71 -6.02 -5.67
C LEU A 131 -12.18 -5.85 -5.28
N THR A 132 -12.45 -5.67 -4.00
CA THR A 132 -13.80 -5.35 -3.52
C THR A 132 -14.16 -3.92 -3.94
N LEU A 133 -15.24 -3.77 -4.71
CA LEU A 133 -15.73 -2.47 -5.16
C LEU A 133 -17.09 -2.15 -4.54
N HIS A 134 -17.28 -0.88 -4.24
CA HIS A 134 -18.56 -0.32 -3.80
C HIS A 134 -19.20 0.45 -4.97
N GLU A 135 -20.50 0.37 -5.17
CA GLU A 135 -21.24 1.00 -6.29
C GLU A 135 -20.96 2.51 -6.44
N LYS A 136 -20.69 3.19 -5.31
CA LYS A 136 -20.40 4.63 -5.27
C LYS A 136 -18.92 4.97 -5.52
N HIS A 137 -18.06 3.98 -5.66
CA HIS A 137 -16.64 4.17 -5.84
C HIS A 137 -16.20 3.67 -7.23
N LYS A 138 -15.93 4.60 -8.12
CA LYS A 138 -15.42 4.31 -9.45
C LYS A 138 -13.91 4.48 -9.45
N ILE A 139 -13.20 3.55 -10.06
CA ILE A 139 -11.75 3.60 -10.25
C ILE A 139 -11.45 4.04 -11.67
N ASN A 140 -10.48 4.93 -11.83
CA ASN A 140 -10.00 5.33 -13.14
C ASN A 140 -9.05 4.25 -13.70
N LEU A 141 -9.46 3.60 -14.78
CA LEU A 141 -8.69 2.51 -15.41
C LEU A 141 -7.31 2.95 -15.88
N SER A 142 -7.15 4.20 -16.28
CA SER A 142 -5.83 4.73 -16.70
C SER A 142 -4.80 4.74 -15.54
N ASN A 143 -5.26 4.87 -14.30
CA ASN A 143 -4.39 4.77 -13.13
C ASN A 143 -3.97 3.31 -12.87
N LEU A 144 -4.86 2.34 -13.13
CA LEU A 144 -4.52 0.91 -13.05
C LEU A 144 -3.50 0.53 -14.13
N GLU A 145 -3.71 0.96 -15.38
CA GLU A 145 -2.76 0.74 -16.47
C GLU A 145 -1.39 1.34 -16.15
N TYR A 146 -1.38 2.58 -15.67
CA TYR A 146 -0.15 3.24 -15.27
C TYR A 146 0.59 2.45 -14.19
N HIS A 147 -0.14 1.96 -13.16
CA HIS A 147 0.44 1.18 -12.09
C HIS A 147 1.02 -0.14 -12.60
N ARG A 148 0.31 -0.87 -13.46
CA ARG A 148 0.82 -2.09 -14.09
C ARG A 148 2.10 -1.83 -14.87
N LYS A 149 2.08 -0.82 -15.72
CA LYS A 149 3.23 -0.46 -16.56
C LYS A 149 4.49 -0.18 -15.76
N ILE A 150 4.40 0.61 -14.66
CA ILE A 150 5.60 0.96 -13.87
C ILE A 150 6.13 -0.21 -13.03
N HIS A 151 5.30 -1.24 -12.82
CA HIS A 151 5.66 -2.42 -12.02
C HIS A 151 5.81 -3.70 -12.87
N GLY A 152 5.71 -3.60 -14.20
CA GLY A 152 6.01 -4.72 -15.12
C GLY A 152 4.95 -5.81 -15.16
N TYR A 153 3.67 -5.45 -15.06
CA TYR A 153 2.53 -6.37 -15.16
C TYR A 153 1.85 -6.35 -16.55
N ASP A 154 2.36 -5.60 -17.50
CA ASP A 154 1.86 -5.51 -18.89
C ASP A 154 2.70 -6.38 -19.84
#